data_86acf71c4f489cff44cf94b73330f8f4
#
_entry.id   86acf71c4f489cff44cf94b73330f8f4
#
_cell.length_a   1.000
_cell.length_b   1.000
_cell.length_c   1.000
_cell.angle_alpha   90.00
_cell.angle_beta   90.00
_cell.angle_gamma   90.00
#
_symmetry.space_group_name_H-M   'P 1'
#
loop_
_entity.id
_entity.type
_entity.pdbx_description
1 polymer ?
#
loop_
_entity_poly.entity_id
_entity_poly.type
_entity_poly.pdbx_seq_one_letter_code
_entity_poly.pdbx_strand_id
1 'polypeptide(L)'
;MKIIDFRFRPNTPEIINGIKNSSMFKATCEAIGFDKRVPQALPEIVADLDRRGVELCVVSGRDCETTYGFPANNNSILEFCRAYPNKFLGFWGIDPHKGMDAVREVEHVIKDLGMRGIATDPYLAHCPPSDARYYPIYAKC
;
A
#
# COMPACT_ATOMS: atom_id res chain seq x y z
N MET A 1 -21.66 14.86 -6.25
CA MET A 1 -20.75 14.90 -5.07
C MET A 1 -19.47 14.20 -5.50
N LYS A 2 -18.31 14.82 -5.25
CA LYS A 2 -17.01 14.21 -5.57
C LYS A 2 -16.57 13.40 -4.36
N ILE A 3 -16.16 12.15 -4.59
CA ILE A 3 -15.73 11.23 -3.53
C ILE A 3 -14.22 11.06 -3.62
N ILE A 4 -13.54 11.17 -2.48
CA ILE A 4 -12.14 10.77 -2.33
C ILE A 4 -12.10 9.55 -1.42
N ASP A 5 -11.62 8.42 -1.95
CA ASP A 5 -11.37 7.22 -1.14
C ASP A 5 -9.94 7.26 -0.58
N PHE A 6 -9.82 7.55 0.71
CA PHE A 6 -8.52 7.71 1.37
C PHE A 6 -7.85 6.36 1.73
N ARG A 7 -8.49 5.23 1.52
CA ARG A 7 -7.93 3.91 1.82
C ARG A 7 -8.34 2.86 0.79
N PHE A 8 -8.18 3.20 -0.47
CA PHE A 8 -8.52 2.28 -1.54
C PHE A 8 -7.53 1.10 -1.62
N ARG A 9 -8.08 -0.09 -1.80
CA ARG A 9 -7.30 -1.33 -1.98
C ARG A 9 -7.72 -2.00 -3.28
N PRO A 10 -6.93 -1.84 -4.36
CA PRO A 10 -7.22 -2.45 -5.64
C PRO A 10 -7.25 -3.98 -5.55
N ASN A 11 -8.24 -4.60 -6.21
CA ASN A 11 -8.34 -6.05 -6.31
C ASN A 11 -7.64 -6.57 -7.59
N THR A 12 -6.44 -6.08 -7.88
CA THR A 12 -5.69 -6.59 -9.04
C THR A 12 -5.16 -8.00 -8.79
N PRO A 13 -4.86 -8.79 -9.86
CA PRO A 13 -4.34 -10.13 -9.71
C PRO A 13 -3.10 -10.21 -8.81
N GLU A 14 -2.18 -9.26 -8.93
CA GLU A 14 -0.93 -9.22 -8.17
C GLU A 14 -1.22 -9.07 -6.67
N ILE A 15 -2.08 -8.13 -6.30
CA ILE A 15 -2.43 -7.87 -4.89
C ILE A 15 -3.23 -9.04 -4.31
N ILE A 16 -4.24 -9.52 -5.04
CA ILE A 16 -5.08 -10.63 -4.57
C ILE A 16 -4.26 -11.90 -4.39
N ASN A 17 -3.45 -12.26 -5.39
CA ASN A 17 -2.64 -13.48 -5.33
C ASN A 17 -1.53 -13.37 -4.29
N GLY A 18 -0.90 -12.21 -4.15
CA GLY A 18 0.10 -11.96 -3.10
C GLY A 18 -0.47 -12.20 -1.70
N ILE A 19 -1.67 -11.70 -1.43
CA ILE A 19 -2.33 -11.89 -0.12
C ILE A 19 -2.80 -13.33 0.07
N LYS A 20 -3.45 -13.94 -0.93
CA LYS A 20 -3.96 -15.33 -0.84
C LYS A 20 -2.84 -16.34 -0.61
N ASN A 21 -1.70 -16.14 -1.23
CA ASN A 21 -0.55 -17.06 -1.13
C ASN A 21 0.29 -16.84 0.14
N SER A 22 -0.01 -15.82 0.94
CA SER A 22 0.70 -15.57 2.18
C SER A 22 0.13 -16.40 3.33
N SER A 23 0.96 -17.22 3.95
CA SER A 23 0.59 -17.99 5.14
C SER A 23 0.13 -17.08 6.31
N MET A 24 0.71 -15.89 6.39
CA MET A 24 0.36 -14.88 7.41
C MET A 24 -1.10 -14.43 7.31
N PHE A 25 -1.63 -14.27 6.10
CA PHE A 25 -2.97 -13.76 5.89
C PHE A 25 -4.04 -14.83 5.73
N LYS A 26 -3.66 -16.12 5.68
CA LYS A 26 -4.58 -17.22 5.36
C LYS A 26 -5.83 -17.22 6.24
N ALA A 27 -5.66 -17.28 7.55
CA ALA A 27 -6.79 -17.31 8.49
C ALA A 27 -7.67 -16.05 8.39
N THR A 28 -7.04 -14.88 8.23
CA THR A 28 -7.78 -13.61 8.04
C THR A 28 -8.55 -13.60 6.73
N CYS A 29 -7.94 -14.07 5.64
CA CYS A 29 -8.57 -14.14 4.33
C CYS A 29 -9.81 -15.04 4.35
N GLU A 30 -9.72 -16.20 4.97
CA GLU A 30 -10.83 -17.13 5.14
C GLU A 30 -11.95 -16.50 5.98
N ALA A 31 -11.61 -15.87 7.10
CA ALA A 31 -12.57 -15.27 8.02
C ALA A 31 -13.40 -14.12 7.40
N ILE A 32 -12.77 -13.30 6.52
CA ILE A 32 -13.43 -12.16 5.87
C ILE A 32 -13.89 -12.44 4.45
N GLY A 33 -13.75 -13.68 3.97
CA GLY A 33 -14.14 -14.08 2.61
C GLY A 33 -13.29 -13.46 1.51
N PHE A 34 -12.06 -13.04 1.82
CA PHE A 34 -11.15 -12.45 0.85
C PHE A 34 -10.69 -13.47 -0.20
N ASP A 35 -10.62 -14.74 0.17
CA ASP A 35 -10.35 -15.88 -0.70
C ASP A 35 -11.34 -16.01 -1.87
N LYS A 36 -12.56 -15.51 -1.69
CA LYS A 36 -13.65 -15.51 -2.69
C LYS A 36 -13.60 -14.31 -3.64
N ARG A 37 -12.74 -13.33 -3.39
CA ARG A 37 -12.63 -12.15 -4.26
C ARG A 37 -12.07 -12.52 -5.62
N VAL A 38 -12.73 -11.99 -6.65
CA VAL A 38 -12.31 -12.14 -8.05
C VAL A 38 -11.38 -10.99 -8.39
N PRO A 39 -10.16 -11.27 -8.89
CA PRO A 39 -9.28 -10.21 -9.39
C PRO A 39 -9.90 -9.46 -10.55
N GLN A 40 -9.61 -8.15 -10.63
CA GLN A 40 -10.07 -7.29 -11.73
C GLN A 40 -8.87 -6.62 -12.37
N ALA A 41 -8.94 -6.42 -13.69
CA ALA A 41 -7.94 -5.62 -14.39
C ALA A 41 -8.02 -4.15 -13.96
N LEU A 42 -6.88 -3.47 -13.89
CA LEU A 42 -6.82 -2.08 -13.43
C LEU A 42 -7.76 -1.12 -14.21
N PRO A 43 -7.89 -1.23 -15.55
CA PRO A 43 -8.85 -0.41 -16.30
C PRO A 43 -10.31 -0.64 -15.88
N GLU A 44 -10.68 -1.87 -15.54
CA GLU A 44 -12.04 -2.20 -15.08
C GLU A 44 -12.31 -1.58 -13.70
N ILE A 45 -11.32 -1.63 -12.81
CA ILE A 45 -11.37 -0.97 -11.50
C ILE A 45 -11.59 0.52 -11.67
N VAL A 46 -10.82 1.17 -12.54
CA VAL A 46 -10.95 2.61 -12.80
C VAL A 46 -12.33 2.96 -13.35
N ALA A 47 -12.82 2.19 -14.32
CA ALA A 47 -14.16 2.39 -14.88
C ALA A 47 -15.27 2.23 -13.82
N ASP A 48 -15.11 1.30 -12.87
CA ASP A 48 -16.06 1.12 -11.76
C ASP A 48 -16.02 2.30 -10.78
N LEU A 49 -14.83 2.80 -10.45
CA LEU A 49 -14.66 3.99 -9.61
C LEU A 49 -15.32 5.23 -10.26
N ASP A 50 -15.14 5.40 -11.56
CA ASP A 50 -15.74 6.52 -12.32
C ASP A 50 -17.28 6.44 -12.29
N ARG A 51 -17.86 5.26 -12.52
CA ARG A 51 -19.31 5.06 -12.42
C ARG A 51 -19.88 5.37 -11.03
N ARG A 52 -19.09 5.16 -9.98
CA ARG A 52 -19.47 5.45 -8.58
C ARG A 52 -19.20 6.89 -8.16
N GLY A 53 -18.63 7.72 -9.03
CA GLY A 53 -18.29 9.11 -8.72
C GLY A 53 -17.07 9.27 -7.80
N VAL A 54 -16.22 8.25 -7.71
CA VAL A 54 -14.95 8.35 -6.99
C VAL A 54 -13.94 9.07 -7.87
N GLU A 55 -13.56 10.27 -7.47
CA GLU A 55 -12.66 11.13 -8.23
C GLU A 55 -11.19 10.73 -8.02
N LEU A 56 -10.82 10.44 -6.78
CA LEU A 56 -9.45 10.20 -6.37
C LEU A 56 -9.37 9.08 -5.34
N CYS A 57 -8.36 8.25 -5.44
CA CYS A 57 -8.07 7.20 -4.47
C CYS A 57 -6.66 7.35 -3.92
N VAL A 58 -6.51 7.29 -2.60
CA VAL A 58 -5.21 7.07 -1.97
C VAL A 58 -4.98 5.57 -1.88
N VAL A 59 -3.88 5.11 -2.50
CA VAL A 59 -3.47 3.71 -2.51
C VAL A 59 -2.18 3.56 -1.72
N SER A 60 -2.14 2.62 -0.78
CA SER A 60 -1.00 2.43 0.11
C SER A 60 -0.31 1.10 -0.17
N GLY A 61 1.00 1.17 -0.35
CA GLY A 61 1.88 0.02 -0.28
C GLY A 61 2.00 -0.50 1.15
N ARG A 62 2.62 -1.65 1.27
CA ARG A 62 2.94 -2.30 2.53
C ARG A 62 4.33 -2.88 2.45
N ASP A 63 5.10 -2.68 3.50
CA ASP A 63 6.37 -3.34 3.72
C ASP A 63 6.39 -3.92 5.14
N CYS A 64 6.41 -5.22 5.25
CA CYS A 64 6.56 -5.97 6.50
C CYS A 64 7.50 -7.17 6.30
N GLU A 65 8.44 -7.01 5.38
CA GLU A 65 9.38 -8.06 4.98
C GLU A 65 10.23 -8.52 6.15
N THR A 66 10.74 -7.59 6.97
CA THR A 66 11.60 -7.92 8.12
C THR A 66 10.88 -8.76 9.15
N THR A 67 9.59 -8.51 9.39
CA THR A 67 8.83 -9.21 10.44
C THR A 67 8.26 -10.54 9.97
N TYR A 68 7.81 -10.61 8.72
CA TYR A 68 7.06 -11.76 8.21
C TYR A 68 7.64 -12.40 6.96
N GLY A 69 8.73 -11.87 6.38
CA GLY A 69 9.22 -12.31 5.08
C GLY A 69 8.22 -12.07 3.94
N PHE A 70 7.24 -11.21 4.15
CA PHE A 70 6.25 -10.89 3.14
C PHE A 70 6.77 -9.77 2.24
N PRO A 71 6.93 -10.02 0.93
CA PRO A 71 7.51 -9.04 0.03
C PRO A 71 6.69 -7.74 0.01
N ALA A 72 7.37 -6.62 -0.04
CA ALA A 72 6.72 -5.33 -0.21
C ALA A 72 5.96 -5.27 -1.54
N ASN A 73 4.73 -4.71 -1.52
CA ASN A 73 3.92 -4.53 -2.72
C ASN A 73 3.99 -3.10 -3.30
N ASN A 74 4.99 -2.37 -2.92
CA ASN A 74 5.18 -0.97 -3.27
C ASN A 74 5.26 -0.71 -4.78
N ASN A 75 5.92 -1.61 -5.52
CA ASN A 75 6.05 -1.48 -6.98
C ASN A 75 4.70 -1.54 -7.69
N SER A 76 3.78 -2.39 -7.26
CA SER A 76 2.42 -2.43 -7.82
C SER A 76 1.69 -1.10 -7.60
N ILE A 77 1.87 -0.46 -6.42
CA ILE A 77 1.29 0.85 -6.13
C ILE A 77 1.87 1.93 -7.05
N LEU A 78 3.18 1.91 -7.27
CA LEU A 78 3.85 2.83 -8.18
C LEU A 78 3.32 2.70 -9.63
N GLU A 79 3.14 1.47 -10.10
CA GLU A 79 2.57 1.19 -11.41
C GLU A 79 1.15 1.74 -11.56
N PHE A 80 0.29 1.59 -10.55
CA PHE A 80 -1.06 2.18 -10.57
C PHE A 80 -1.03 3.69 -10.69
N CYS A 81 -0.17 4.35 -9.91
CA CYS A 81 -0.03 5.80 -9.94
C CYS A 81 0.52 6.30 -11.28
N ARG A 82 1.43 5.57 -11.90
CA ARG A 82 1.96 5.89 -13.23
C ARG A 82 0.93 5.69 -14.34
N ALA A 83 0.15 4.60 -14.27
CA ALA A 83 -0.87 4.31 -15.26
C ALA A 83 -2.05 5.30 -15.21
N TYR A 84 -2.42 5.76 -14.00
CA TYR A 84 -3.56 6.65 -13.78
C TYR A 84 -3.22 7.77 -12.77
N PRO A 85 -2.34 8.73 -13.13
CA PRO A 85 -1.80 9.72 -12.19
C PRO A 85 -2.85 10.70 -11.64
N ASN A 86 -3.99 10.86 -12.33
CA ASN A 86 -5.11 11.70 -11.90
C ASN A 86 -6.15 10.91 -11.07
N LYS A 87 -5.99 9.59 -10.95
CA LYS A 87 -6.93 8.72 -10.23
C LYS A 87 -6.33 8.20 -8.93
N PHE A 88 -5.02 7.93 -8.88
CA PHE A 88 -4.35 7.34 -7.73
C PHE A 88 -3.25 8.24 -7.17
N LEU A 89 -3.29 8.45 -5.85
CA LEU A 89 -2.18 9.01 -5.07
C LEU A 89 -1.51 7.87 -4.29
N GLY A 90 -0.23 7.64 -4.56
CA GLY A 90 0.52 6.56 -3.95
C GLY A 90 1.14 6.96 -2.61
N PHE A 91 0.94 6.13 -1.60
CA PHE A 91 1.67 6.15 -0.35
C PHE A 91 2.55 4.91 -0.30
N TRP A 92 3.84 5.12 -0.08
CA TRP A 92 4.83 4.03 -0.06
C TRP A 92 4.85 3.33 1.29
N GLY A 93 4.77 2.01 1.31
CA GLY A 93 4.91 1.23 2.53
C GLY A 93 6.35 1.23 3.03
N ILE A 94 6.56 1.54 4.31
CA ILE A 94 7.88 1.59 4.94
C ILE A 94 7.94 0.61 6.10
N ASP A 95 9.03 -0.15 6.15
CA ASP A 95 9.38 -1.03 7.28
C ASP A 95 10.35 -0.30 8.23
N PRO A 96 9.94 0.01 9.47
CA PRO A 96 10.79 0.75 10.43
C PRO A 96 12.01 -0.07 10.89
N HIS A 97 12.01 -1.37 10.72
CA HIS A 97 13.13 -2.24 11.08
C HIS A 97 14.33 -2.10 10.13
N LYS A 98 14.13 -1.52 8.95
CA LYS A 98 15.20 -1.21 7.99
C LYS A 98 16.05 0.00 8.42
N GLY A 99 15.69 0.68 9.51
CA GLY A 99 16.49 1.76 10.12
C GLY A 99 16.78 2.89 9.15
N MET A 100 18.06 3.22 8.95
CA MET A 100 18.46 4.32 8.07
C MET A 100 18.20 4.06 6.58
N ASP A 101 18.05 2.81 6.17
CA ASP A 101 17.64 2.51 4.78
C ASP A 101 16.20 2.91 4.56
N ALA A 102 15.31 2.69 5.53
CA ALA A 102 13.94 3.21 5.48
C ALA A 102 13.90 4.75 5.37
N VAL A 103 14.78 5.46 6.09
CA VAL A 103 14.86 6.93 6.00
C VAL A 103 15.33 7.40 4.61
N ARG A 104 16.33 6.73 4.02
CA ARG A 104 16.78 7.02 2.65
C ARG A 104 15.71 6.71 1.63
N GLU A 105 14.98 5.63 1.84
CA GLU A 105 13.85 5.23 0.99
C GLU A 105 12.75 6.29 0.98
N VAL A 106 12.41 6.92 2.11
CA VAL A 106 11.45 8.03 2.16
C VAL A 106 11.86 9.15 1.20
N GLU A 107 13.14 9.57 1.23
CA GLU A 107 13.62 10.62 0.34
C GLU A 107 13.50 10.23 -1.13
N HIS A 108 13.99 9.05 -1.47
CA HIS A 108 13.95 8.51 -2.83
C HIS A 108 12.52 8.43 -3.38
N VAL A 109 11.60 7.83 -2.63
CA VAL A 109 10.24 7.59 -3.16
C VAL A 109 9.44 8.88 -3.35
N ILE A 110 9.68 9.89 -2.51
CA ILE A 110 9.01 11.18 -2.64
C ILE A 110 9.63 12.00 -3.78
N LYS A 111 10.97 12.11 -3.83
CA LYS A 111 11.65 12.99 -4.80
C LYS A 111 11.73 12.38 -6.20
N ASP A 112 12.07 11.09 -6.27
CA ASP A 112 12.41 10.46 -7.54
C ASP A 112 11.24 9.67 -8.15
N LEU A 113 10.41 9.04 -7.30
CA LEU A 113 9.28 8.22 -7.75
C LEU A 113 7.93 8.97 -7.73
N GLY A 114 7.86 10.14 -7.11
CA GLY A 114 6.66 10.98 -7.09
C GLY A 114 5.56 10.47 -6.16
N MET A 115 5.89 9.63 -5.19
CA MET A 115 4.94 9.24 -4.14
C MET A 115 4.51 10.46 -3.33
N ARG A 116 3.31 10.42 -2.79
CA ARG A 116 2.68 11.55 -2.07
C ARG A 116 2.68 11.38 -0.56
N GLY A 117 3.12 10.24 -0.07
CA GLY A 117 3.18 9.97 1.35
C GLY A 117 3.79 8.61 1.66
N ILE A 118 3.89 8.36 2.95
CA ILE A 118 4.41 7.12 3.51
C ILE A 118 3.30 6.42 4.27
N ALA A 119 3.24 5.11 4.15
CA ALA A 119 2.34 4.25 4.90
C ALA A 119 3.16 3.32 5.82
N THR A 120 2.70 3.16 7.04
CA THR A 120 3.26 2.19 7.98
C THR A 120 2.16 1.28 8.50
N ASP A 121 2.51 0.05 8.82
CA ASP A 121 1.62 -0.91 9.46
C ASP A 121 2.19 -1.29 10.85
N PRO A 122 1.99 -0.47 11.91
CA PRO A 122 2.59 -0.70 13.23
C PRO A 122 2.25 -2.05 13.84
N TYR A 123 1.05 -2.54 13.60
CA TYR A 123 0.62 -3.87 14.02
C TYR A 123 1.48 -4.98 13.39
N LEU A 124 1.72 -4.89 12.08
CA LEU A 124 2.54 -5.87 11.36
C LEU A 124 4.04 -5.70 11.62
N ALA A 125 4.48 -4.49 11.90
CA ALA A 125 5.86 -4.21 12.31
C ALA A 125 6.14 -4.60 13.78
N HIS A 126 5.12 -5.01 14.56
CA HIS A 126 5.24 -5.29 15.99
C HIS A 126 5.88 -4.14 16.78
N CYS A 127 5.67 -2.92 16.35
CA CYS A 127 6.12 -1.75 17.08
C CYS A 127 5.07 -0.63 17.05
N PRO A 128 4.77 -0.01 18.19
CA PRO A 128 3.77 1.05 18.26
C PRO A 128 4.25 2.30 17.48
N PRO A 129 3.35 3.17 17.02
CA PRO A 129 3.73 4.38 16.31
C PRO A 129 4.64 5.34 17.10
N SER A 130 4.68 5.20 18.43
CA SER A 130 5.57 5.94 19.33
C SER A 130 6.96 5.32 19.50
N ASP A 131 7.25 4.21 18.83
CA ASP A 131 8.56 3.58 18.90
C ASP A 131 9.65 4.47 18.29
N ALA A 132 10.82 4.50 18.92
CA ALA A 132 11.94 5.34 18.50
C ALA A 132 12.40 5.09 17.05
N ARG A 133 12.16 3.88 16.52
CA ARG A 133 12.46 3.55 15.11
C ARG A 133 11.71 4.40 14.10
N TYR A 134 10.52 4.90 14.46
CA TYR A 134 9.75 5.76 13.59
C TYR A 134 10.21 7.24 13.60
N TYR A 135 10.86 7.72 14.64
CA TYR A 135 11.20 9.15 14.75
C TYR A 135 12.06 9.68 13.59
N PRO A 136 13.13 8.98 13.15
CA PRO A 136 13.87 9.43 11.98
C PRO A 136 13.04 9.43 10.70
N ILE A 137 12.10 8.49 10.55
CA ILE A 137 11.17 8.42 9.42
C ILE A 137 10.23 9.63 9.46
N TYR A 138 9.62 9.91 10.62
CA TYR A 138 8.73 11.07 10.80
C TYR A 138 9.46 12.39 10.56
N ALA A 139 10.68 12.52 11.06
CA ALA A 139 11.49 13.72 10.84
C ALA A 139 11.87 13.94 9.37
N LYS A 140 11.88 12.86 8.57
CA LYS A 140 12.19 12.91 7.15
C LYS A 140 10.96 13.28 6.29
N CYS A 141 9.74 12.99 6.75
CA CYS A 141 8.49 13.35 6.10
C CYS A 141 8.17 14.84 6.21
#